data_1d4b151c959b2de250383f8e109509e7
#
_entry.id   1d4b151c959b2de250383f8e109509e7
#
_cell.length_a   1.000
_cell.length_b   1.000
_cell.length_c   1.000
_cell.angle_alpha   90.00
_cell.angle_beta   90.00
_cell.angle_gamma   90.00
#
_symmetry.space_group_name_H-M   'P 1'
#
loop_
_entity.id
_entity.type
_entity.pdbx_description
1 polymer ?
#
loop_
_entity_poly.entity_id
_entity_poly.type
_entity_poly.pdbx_seq_one_letter_code
_entity_poly.pdbx_strand_id
1 'polypeptide(L)'
;MMKYDTIVPIGKSTIQHGFFNDRIYLMKIHPDDVVLIDQYLTDLQGLYQYAKIIMKVPLSLEKIYKTPDTIEEARIPGFYQGVEDALFLSRFLDPTRAEDDAHDKIQEIIQISLGKISVSKKGIHPVTWVMRKATMNDVTHICSLYRSVFETYPFPIQEPDYLKKIIQDGIEFFVGEISDRIVAAGSCEIDPYASAVEMSDLAVDEAYKGLGLSKKLLSYMEKQMKMKNVKTAYTICRAEPLPVNRLFAGAQYQYSGTLINNTQICGTYESMNIWYKTLH
;
A
#
# COMPACT_ATOMS: atom_id res chain seq x y z
N MET A 1 -8.92 22.12 -10.75
CA MET A 1 -8.26 20.84 -11.01
C MET A 1 -8.28 20.04 -9.71
N MET A 2 -8.81 18.81 -9.69
CA MET A 2 -8.80 17.99 -8.47
C MET A 2 -7.35 17.69 -8.09
N LYS A 3 -7.01 17.89 -6.81
CA LYS A 3 -5.63 17.72 -6.29
C LYS A 3 -5.23 16.25 -6.14
N TYR A 4 -6.18 15.34 -6.12
CA TYR A 4 -5.99 13.90 -5.90
C TYR A 4 -6.81 13.09 -6.88
N ASP A 5 -6.41 11.84 -7.11
CA ASP A 5 -7.19 10.89 -7.91
C ASP A 5 -8.51 10.54 -7.25
N THR A 6 -9.47 10.16 -8.07
CA THR A 6 -10.82 9.77 -7.64
C THR A 6 -10.91 8.25 -7.48
N ILE A 7 -11.53 7.79 -6.40
CA ILE A 7 -11.87 6.37 -6.20
C ILE A 7 -13.36 6.21 -6.56
N VAL A 8 -13.63 5.29 -7.49
CA VAL A 8 -14.97 5.04 -8.03
C VAL A 8 -15.36 3.57 -7.82
N PRO A 9 -16.45 3.30 -7.09
CA PRO A 9 -17.02 1.95 -7.04
C PRO A 9 -17.75 1.64 -8.37
N ILE A 10 -17.48 0.46 -8.93
CA ILE A 10 -18.14 -0.08 -10.12
C ILE A 10 -18.71 -1.45 -9.76
N GLY A 11 -20.01 -1.51 -9.48
CA GLY A 11 -20.60 -2.72 -8.91
C GLY A 11 -19.95 -3.06 -7.55
N LYS A 12 -19.35 -4.25 -7.46
CA LYS A 12 -18.59 -4.74 -6.29
C LYS A 12 -17.08 -4.46 -6.42
N SER A 13 -16.66 -3.89 -7.53
CA SER A 13 -15.27 -3.60 -7.89
C SER A 13 -14.92 -2.15 -7.59
N THR A 14 -13.62 -1.81 -7.61
CA THR A 14 -13.14 -0.46 -7.30
C THR A 14 -12.03 -0.05 -8.24
N ILE A 15 -12.16 1.14 -8.84
CA ILE A 15 -11.14 1.77 -9.67
C ILE A 15 -10.73 3.10 -9.03
N GLN A 16 -9.43 3.39 -9.03
CA GLN A 16 -8.87 4.70 -8.78
C GLN A 16 -8.33 5.25 -10.10
N HIS A 17 -8.62 6.51 -10.43
CA HIS A 17 -8.02 7.16 -11.60
C HIS A 17 -7.91 8.66 -11.41
N GLY A 18 -6.97 9.28 -12.12
CA GLY A 18 -6.81 10.74 -12.13
C GLY A 18 -5.45 11.18 -12.65
N PHE A 19 -5.35 12.49 -12.90
CA PHE A 19 -4.12 13.12 -13.42
C PHE A 19 -3.04 13.32 -12.33
N PHE A 20 -3.37 13.14 -11.05
CA PHE A 20 -2.37 13.24 -10.00
C PHE A 20 -1.32 12.14 -10.15
N ASN A 21 -1.77 10.88 -10.28
CA ASN A 21 -0.87 9.76 -10.57
C ASN A 21 -0.79 9.46 -12.07
N ASP A 22 -1.56 10.13 -12.90
CA ASP A 22 -1.63 9.93 -14.35
C ASP A 22 -1.78 8.46 -14.73
N ARG A 23 -2.76 7.82 -14.07
CA ARG A 23 -3.02 6.38 -14.23
C ARG A 23 -4.46 6.00 -13.97
N ILE A 24 -4.80 4.79 -14.43
CA ILE A 24 -5.98 4.04 -14.01
C ILE A 24 -5.48 2.87 -13.14
N TYR A 25 -6.03 2.70 -11.95
CA TYR A 25 -5.73 1.56 -11.07
C TYR A 25 -7.00 0.78 -10.74
N LEU A 26 -7.13 -0.42 -11.31
CA LEU A 26 -8.14 -1.39 -10.90
C LEU A 26 -7.70 -2.00 -9.56
N MET A 27 -8.18 -1.40 -8.47
CA MET A 27 -7.77 -1.75 -7.09
C MET A 27 -8.38 -3.07 -6.63
N LYS A 28 -9.66 -3.30 -6.98
CA LYS A 28 -10.41 -4.51 -6.61
C LYS A 28 -11.30 -4.90 -7.78
N ILE A 29 -11.34 -6.19 -8.10
CA ILE A 29 -12.26 -6.74 -9.10
C ILE A 29 -13.05 -7.88 -8.50
N HIS A 30 -14.37 -7.84 -8.73
CA HIS A 30 -15.27 -8.96 -8.48
C HIS A 30 -15.58 -9.65 -9.81
N PRO A 31 -15.60 -11.00 -9.88
CA PRO A 31 -15.86 -11.71 -11.13
C PRO A 31 -17.16 -11.33 -11.84
N ASP A 32 -18.20 -10.97 -11.10
CA ASP A 32 -19.49 -10.54 -11.66
C ASP A 32 -19.40 -9.21 -12.43
N ASP A 33 -18.38 -8.40 -12.17
CA ASP A 33 -18.25 -7.05 -12.72
C ASP A 33 -17.32 -6.98 -13.93
N VAL A 34 -16.74 -8.08 -14.40
CA VAL A 34 -15.73 -8.11 -15.47
C VAL A 34 -16.17 -7.29 -16.69
N VAL A 35 -17.40 -7.51 -17.18
CA VAL A 35 -17.92 -6.79 -18.35
C VAL A 35 -18.05 -5.29 -18.08
N LEU A 36 -18.52 -4.91 -16.89
CA LEU A 36 -18.64 -3.50 -16.47
C LEU A 36 -17.28 -2.83 -16.36
N ILE A 37 -16.29 -3.54 -15.81
CA ILE A 37 -14.92 -3.06 -15.65
C ILE A 37 -14.27 -2.85 -17.02
N ASP A 38 -14.41 -3.80 -17.95
CA ASP A 38 -13.82 -3.69 -19.29
C ASP A 38 -14.40 -2.48 -20.04
N GLN A 39 -15.70 -2.29 -19.98
CA GLN A 39 -16.35 -1.11 -20.56
C GLN A 39 -15.83 0.18 -19.94
N TYR A 40 -15.77 0.23 -18.59
CA TYR A 40 -15.33 1.43 -17.86
C TYR A 40 -13.85 1.77 -18.12
N LEU A 41 -12.97 0.76 -18.20
CA LEU A 41 -11.57 0.95 -18.57
C LEU A 41 -11.43 1.52 -19.98
N THR A 42 -12.26 1.01 -20.94
CA THR A 42 -12.28 1.50 -22.32
C THR A 42 -12.77 2.95 -22.38
N ASP A 43 -13.83 3.28 -21.65
CA ASP A 43 -14.37 4.65 -21.60
C ASP A 43 -13.35 5.63 -21.00
N LEU A 44 -12.66 5.25 -19.91
CA LEU A 44 -11.62 6.08 -19.29
C LEU A 44 -10.43 6.31 -20.26
N GLN A 45 -10.01 5.28 -21.01
CA GLN A 45 -8.94 5.43 -22.01
C GLN A 45 -9.37 6.35 -23.18
N GLY A 46 -10.65 6.31 -23.56
CA GLY A 46 -11.20 7.19 -24.60
C GLY A 46 -11.36 8.64 -24.16
N LEU A 47 -11.65 8.86 -22.87
CA LEU A 47 -11.89 10.20 -22.30
C LEU A 47 -10.59 10.89 -21.83
N TYR A 48 -9.62 10.11 -21.35
CA TYR A 48 -8.40 10.62 -20.72
C TYR A 48 -7.18 9.90 -21.30
N GLN A 49 -6.12 10.65 -21.55
CA GLN A 49 -4.85 10.12 -22.04
C GLN A 49 -3.91 9.81 -20.87
N TYR A 50 -4.32 8.87 -20.01
CA TYR A 50 -3.47 8.44 -18.92
C TYR A 50 -2.24 7.66 -19.41
N ALA A 51 -1.10 7.83 -18.71
CA ALA A 51 0.16 7.20 -19.09
C ALA A 51 0.25 5.72 -18.72
N LYS A 52 -0.49 5.26 -17.70
CA LYS A 52 -0.40 3.88 -17.18
C LYS A 52 -1.77 3.33 -16.79
N ILE A 53 -1.98 2.04 -17.03
CA ILE A 53 -3.06 1.25 -16.43
C ILE A 53 -2.40 0.17 -15.59
N ILE A 54 -2.84 0.03 -14.34
CA ILE A 54 -2.46 -1.06 -13.46
C ILE A 54 -3.70 -1.79 -12.98
N MET A 55 -3.65 -3.12 -12.96
CA MET A 55 -4.77 -3.97 -12.62
C MET A 55 -4.34 -5.03 -11.61
N LYS A 56 -4.97 -5.05 -10.43
CA LYS A 56 -4.84 -6.16 -9.49
C LYS A 56 -5.98 -7.14 -9.74
N VAL A 57 -5.65 -8.29 -10.31
CA VAL A 57 -6.64 -9.29 -10.74
C VAL A 57 -6.33 -10.68 -10.21
N PRO A 58 -7.34 -11.53 -9.96
CA PRO A 58 -7.11 -12.94 -9.62
C PRO A 58 -6.55 -13.71 -10.82
N LEU A 59 -5.76 -14.74 -10.54
CA LEU A 59 -5.14 -15.59 -11.56
C LEU A 59 -6.18 -16.20 -12.53
N SER A 60 -7.38 -16.50 -12.06
CA SER A 60 -8.49 -17.01 -12.91
C SER A 60 -8.90 -16.04 -14.02
N LEU A 61 -8.64 -14.74 -13.85
CA LEU A 61 -8.90 -13.72 -14.87
C LEU A 61 -7.66 -13.36 -15.72
N GLU A 62 -6.54 -14.07 -15.56
CA GLU A 62 -5.30 -13.81 -16.31
C GLU A 62 -5.55 -13.76 -17.82
N LYS A 63 -6.30 -14.72 -18.37
CA LYS A 63 -6.58 -14.81 -19.82
C LYS A 63 -7.38 -13.62 -20.37
N ILE A 64 -8.09 -12.91 -19.53
CA ILE A 64 -8.88 -11.73 -19.90
C ILE A 64 -7.99 -10.49 -19.91
N TYR A 65 -7.16 -10.31 -18.88
CA TYR A 65 -6.42 -9.06 -18.64
C TYR A 65 -4.97 -9.07 -19.10
N LYS A 66 -4.35 -10.25 -19.28
CA LYS A 66 -2.96 -10.38 -19.75
C LYS A 66 -2.92 -10.46 -21.28
N THR A 67 -2.78 -9.32 -21.91
CA THR A 67 -2.62 -9.14 -23.36
C THR A 67 -1.13 -8.99 -23.71
N PRO A 68 -0.72 -9.03 -25.00
CA PRO A 68 0.69 -8.91 -25.40
C PRO A 68 1.38 -7.63 -24.95
N ASP A 69 0.63 -6.55 -24.72
CA ASP A 69 1.10 -5.25 -24.23
C ASP A 69 1.07 -5.13 -22.69
N THR A 70 0.74 -6.22 -22.00
CA THR A 70 0.64 -6.25 -20.54
C THR A 70 1.91 -6.84 -19.92
N ILE A 71 2.45 -6.16 -18.91
CA ILE A 71 3.59 -6.62 -18.10
C ILE A 71 3.08 -7.04 -16.73
N GLU A 72 3.46 -8.23 -16.28
CA GLU A 72 3.25 -8.67 -14.90
C GLU A 72 4.35 -8.06 -14.03
N GLU A 73 4.02 -7.04 -13.25
CA GLU A 73 4.98 -6.34 -12.38
C GLU A 73 5.15 -7.02 -11.02
N ALA A 74 4.11 -7.72 -10.54
CA ALA A 74 4.17 -8.46 -9.27
C ALA A 74 3.10 -9.57 -9.22
N ARG A 75 3.34 -10.58 -8.32
CA ARG A 75 2.40 -11.67 -8.05
C ARG A 75 2.38 -12.01 -6.58
N ILE A 76 1.22 -11.97 -5.94
CA ILE A 76 1.04 -12.38 -4.54
C ILE A 76 0.38 -13.75 -4.50
N PRO A 77 1.12 -14.83 -4.15
CA PRO A 77 0.57 -16.17 -4.00
C PRO A 77 -0.49 -16.22 -2.91
N GLY A 78 -1.60 -16.92 -3.19
CA GLY A 78 -2.67 -17.15 -2.22
C GLY A 78 -3.35 -15.86 -1.73
N PHE A 79 -3.33 -14.78 -2.50
CA PHE A 79 -3.93 -13.51 -2.12
C PHE A 79 -5.43 -13.65 -1.84
N TYR A 80 -6.15 -14.29 -2.77
CA TYR A 80 -7.59 -14.50 -2.63
C TYR A 80 -7.87 -15.74 -1.78
N GLN A 81 -8.41 -15.51 -0.58
CA GLN A 81 -8.83 -16.55 0.39
C GLN A 81 -7.72 -17.53 0.82
N GLY A 82 -6.45 -17.19 0.58
CA GLY A 82 -5.31 -18.07 0.84
C GLY A 82 -5.08 -19.15 -0.23
N VAL A 83 -5.80 -19.13 -1.35
CA VAL A 83 -5.79 -20.23 -2.36
C VAL A 83 -5.48 -19.74 -3.78
N GLU A 84 -5.84 -18.54 -4.15
CA GLU A 84 -5.65 -18.02 -5.51
C GLU A 84 -4.72 -16.80 -5.51
N ASP A 85 -3.83 -16.72 -6.50
CA ASP A 85 -2.87 -15.63 -6.63
C ASP A 85 -3.52 -14.33 -7.11
N ALA A 86 -2.99 -13.20 -6.66
CA ALA A 86 -3.23 -11.91 -7.30
C ALA A 86 -2.08 -11.56 -8.25
N LEU A 87 -2.43 -11.12 -9.45
CA LEU A 87 -1.51 -10.59 -10.44
C LEU A 87 -1.62 -9.07 -10.44
N PHE A 88 -0.49 -8.37 -10.46
CA PHE A 88 -0.42 -6.95 -10.75
C PHE A 88 0.05 -6.80 -12.19
N LEU A 89 -0.90 -6.46 -13.06
CA LEU A 89 -0.69 -6.35 -14.51
C LEU A 89 -0.71 -4.87 -14.90
N SER A 90 0.31 -4.44 -15.63
CA SER A 90 0.43 -3.05 -16.08
C SER A 90 0.49 -2.95 -17.60
N ARG A 91 -0.17 -1.92 -18.14
CA ARG A 91 0.02 -1.42 -19.51
C ARG A 91 0.56 -0.01 -19.43
N PHE A 92 1.67 0.23 -20.10
CA PHE A 92 2.28 1.54 -20.25
C PHE A 92 1.80 2.15 -21.55
N LEU A 93 0.88 3.11 -21.46
CA LEU A 93 0.29 3.80 -22.61
C LEU A 93 1.24 4.90 -23.12
N ASP A 94 2.05 5.47 -22.21
CA ASP A 94 3.23 6.26 -22.53
C ASP A 94 4.49 5.40 -22.28
N PRO A 95 5.29 5.10 -23.32
CA PRO A 95 6.51 4.28 -23.17
C PRO A 95 7.51 4.84 -22.16
N THR A 96 7.61 6.17 -22.01
CA THR A 96 8.54 6.80 -21.06
C THR A 96 8.19 6.47 -19.61
N ARG A 97 6.92 6.14 -19.35
CA ARG A 97 6.46 5.71 -18.02
C ARG A 97 7.00 4.34 -17.60
N ALA A 98 7.46 3.52 -18.56
CA ALA A 98 8.09 2.22 -18.29
C ALA A 98 9.60 2.33 -18.02
N GLU A 99 10.21 3.50 -18.28
CA GLU A 99 11.63 3.74 -18.04
C GLU A 99 11.83 4.07 -16.55
N ASP A 100 12.57 3.23 -15.83
CA ASP A 100 12.86 3.40 -14.39
C ASP A 100 14.34 3.67 -14.18
N ASP A 101 14.72 4.95 -14.13
CA ASP A 101 16.09 5.40 -13.89
C ASP A 101 16.62 4.95 -12.52
N ALA A 102 15.75 4.60 -11.59
CA ALA A 102 16.11 4.12 -10.26
C ALA A 102 16.26 2.60 -10.17
N HIS A 103 16.10 1.86 -11.27
CA HIS A 103 16.06 0.39 -11.28
C HIS A 103 17.21 -0.26 -10.49
N ASP A 104 18.46 0.08 -10.80
CA ASP A 104 19.65 -0.52 -10.16
C ASP A 104 19.69 -0.22 -8.67
N LYS A 105 19.34 1.01 -8.27
CA LYS A 105 19.25 1.42 -6.87
C LYS A 105 18.15 0.65 -6.13
N ILE A 106 17.00 0.46 -6.76
CA ILE A 106 15.90 -0.31 -6.19
C ILE A 106 16.32 -1.77 -5.98
N GLN A 107 16.99 -2.38 -6.96
CA GLN A 107 17.52 -3.75 -6.83
C GLN A 107 18.52 -3.86 -5.68
N GLU A 108 19.43 -2.90 -5.52
CA GLU A 108 20.37 -2.84 -4.39
C GLU A 108 19.60 -2.77 -3.05
N ILE A 109 18.60 -1.91 -2.95
CA ILE A 109 17.76 -1.76 -1.74
C ILE A 109 17.05 -3.08 -1.39
N ILE A 110 16.52 -3.79 -2.38
CA ILE A 110 15.86 -5.08 -2.18
C ILE A 110 16.89 -6.10 -1.64
N GLN A 111 18.06 -6.21 -2.25
CA GLN A 111 19.12 -7.13 -1.82
C GLN A 111 19.58 -6.82 -0.38
N ILE A 112 19.81 -5.55 -0.07
CA ILE A 112 20.17 -5.12 1.29
C ILE A 112 19.05 -5.45 2.29
N SER A 113 17.79 -5.30 1.89
CA SER A 113 16.64 -5.55 2.76
C SER A 113 16.46 -7.04 3.05
N LEU A 114 16.73 -7.91 2.07
CA LEU A 114 16.69 -9.37 2.20
C LEU A 114 17.92 -9.93 2.92
N GLY A 115 19.01 -9.18 2.99
CA GLY A 115 20.24 -9.58 3.67
C GLY A 115 20.03 -9.76 5.18
N LYS A 116 20.89 -10.58 5.81
CA LYS A 116 20.86 -10.79 7.27
C LYS A 116 21.05 -9.47 8.01
N ILE A 117 20.06 -9.06 8.77
CA ILE A 117 20.13 -7.87 9.62
C ILE A 117 20.96 -8.22 10.86
N SER A 118 22.15 -7.67 10.97
CA SER A 118 22.87 -7.60 12.24
C SER A 118 22.12 -6.59 13.12
N VAL A 119 21.34 -7.08 14.07
CA VAL A 119 20.64 -6.23 15.03
C VAL A 119 21.66 -5.64 15.98
N SER A 120 22.08 -4.41 15.75
CA SER A 120 22.77 -3.62 16.76
C SER A 120 21.81 -3.40 17.94
N LYS A 121 22.08 -4.06 19.05
CA LYS A 121 21.42 -3.78 20.34
C LYS A 121 21.89 -2.42 20.84
N LYS A 122 21.42 -1.32 20.29
CA LYS A 122 21.47 -0.05 21.00
C LYS A 122 20.59 -0.21 22.24
N GLY A 123 21.15 0.10 23.41
CA GLY A 123 20.49 -0.04 24.71
C GLY A 123 19.09 0.58 24.67
N ILE A 124 18.08 -0.26 24.78
CA ILE A 124 16.70 0.15 24.82
C ILE A 124 16.48 0.65 26.25
N HIS A 125 16.40 1.95 26.45
CA HIS A 125 15.75 2.46 27.65
C HIS A 125 14.34 1.87 27.68
N PRO A 126 13.85 1.39 28.83
CA PRO A 126 12.50 0.83 28.96
C PRO A 126 11.47 1.95 28.78
N VAL A 127 11.18 2.32 27.54
CA VAL A 127 10.05 3.21 27.24
C VAL A 127 8.80 2.34 27.19
N THR A 128 7.86 2.62 28.08
CA THR A 128 6.55 1.97 28.04
C THR A 128 5.73 2.58 26.91
N TRP A 129 5.36 1.75 25.96
CA TRP A 129 4.45 2.13 24.88
C TRP A 129 3.19 1.28 24.90
N VAL A 130 2.09 1.89 24.49
CA VAL A 130 0.80 1.23 24.34
C VAL A 130 0.48 1.19 22.85
N MET A 131 0.14 -0.01 22.32
CA MET A 131 -0.38 -0.17 20.98
C MET A 131 -1.87 -0.46 21.07
N ARG A 132 -2.67 0.30 20.34
CA ARG A 132 -4.13 0.12 20.33
C ARG A 132 -4.74 0.49 18.99
N LYS A 133 -5.99 0.07 18.76
CA LYS A 133 -6.81 0.58 17.68
C LYS A 133 -7.10 2.06 17.92
N ALA A 134 -7.04 2.86 16.87
CA ALA A 134 -7.40 4.26 16.90
C ALA A 134 -8.92 4.44 17.03
N THR A 135 -9.32 5.54 17.60
CA THR A 135 -10.71 6.01 17.73
C THR A 135 -10.89 7.32 16.97
N MET A 136 -12.13 7.78 16.84
CA MET A 136 -12.42 9.10 16.23
C MET A 136 -11.75 10.27 16.96
N ASN A 137 -11.48 10.13 18.26
CA ASN A 137 -10.78 11.15 19.04
C ASN A 137 -9.31 11.30 18.67
N ASP A 138 -8.72 10.28 18.04
CA ASP A 138 -7.31 10.26 17.66
C ASP A 138 -7.03 10.95 16.32
N VAL A 139 -8.08 11.22 15.53
CA VAL A 139 -7.97 11.73 14.15
C VAL A 139 -7.06 12.95 14.06
N THR A 140 -7.25 13.95 14.91
CA THR A 140 -6.45 15.18 14.88
C THR A 140 -4.97 14.90 15.16
N HIS A 141 -4.68 14.00 16.08
CA HIS A 141 -3.31 13.63 16.45
C HIS A 141 -2.63 12.81 15.34
N ILE A 142 -3.36 11.88 14.72
CA ILE A 142 -2.88 11.09 13.57
C ILE A 142 -2.57 12.04 12.39
N CYS A 143 -3.49 12.96 12.05
CA CYS A 143 -3.24 13.95 11.00
C CYS A 143 -2.01 14.82 11.29
N SER A 144 -1.81 15.22 12.56
CA SER A 144 -0.62 15.99 12.97
C SER A 144 0.66 15.17 12.77
N LEU A 145 0.65 13.89 13.16
CA LEU A 145 1.78 12.99 12.93
C LEU A 145 2.07 12.84 11.43
N TYR A 146 1.04 12.61 10.59
CA TYR A 146 1.22 12.46 9.16
C TYR A 146 1.78 13.73 8.49
N ARG A 147 1.34 14.92 8.92
CA ARG A 147 1.93 16.19 8.43
C ARG A 147 3.40 16.35 8.78
N SER A 148 3.84 15.80 9.94
CA SER A 148 5.25 15.89 10.35
C SER A 148 6.14 14.86 9.66
N VAL A 149 5.57 13.75 9.13
CA VAL A 149 6.33 12.64 8.55
C VAL A 149 6.29 12.66 7.02
N PHE A 150 5.14 12.99 6.42
CA PHE A 150 4.94 12.95 4.97
C PHE A 150 4.87 14.36 4.40
N GLU A 151 5.86 14.73 3.60
CA GLU A 151 5.86 16.01 2.87
C GLU A 151 4.71 16.06 1.86
N THR A 152 4.52 14.98 1.11
CA THR A 152 3.36 14.76 0.23
C THR A 152 2.85 13.35 0.41
N TYR A 153 1.58 13.13 0.05
CA TYR A 153 0.95 11.82 0.09
C TYR A 153 -0.08 11.70 -1.05
N PRO A 154 -0.29 10.51 -1.63
CA PRO A 154 -1.22 10.30 -2.75
C PRO A 154 -2.69 10.55 -2.40
N PHE A 155 -3.01 10.58 -1.12
CA PHE A 155 -4.35 10.83 -0.57
C PHE A 155 -4.28 11.92 0.50
N PRO A 156 -5.39 12.64 0.79
CA PRO A 156 -5.39 13.71 1.79
C PRO A 156 -5.47 13.17 3.24
N ILE A 157 -4.62 12.20 3.61
CA ILE A 157 -4.60 11.58 4.96
C ILE A 157 -4.22 12.54 6.08
N GLN A 158 -3.70 13.72 5.71
CA GLN A 158 -3.38 14.80 6.63
C GLN A 158 -4.61 15.67 6.97
N GLU A 159 -5.75 15.44 6.28
CA GLU A 159 -6.99 16.20 6.45
C GLU A 159 -7.95 15.43 7.36
N PRO A 160 -8.39 16.04 8.49
CA PRO A 160 -9.23 15.35 9.46
C PRO A 160 -10.55 14.81 8.90
N ASP A 161 -11.19 15.53 8.00
CA ASP A 161 -12.49 15.10 7.45
C ASP A 161 -12.34 13.91 6.51
N TYR A 162 -11.25 13.86 5.76
CA TYR A 162 -10.92 12.69 4.95
C TYR A 162 -10.62 11.47 5.84
N LEU A 163 -9.77 11.65 6.87
CA LEU A 163 -9.41 10.56 7.78
C LEU A 163 -10.64 10.01 8.53
N LYS A 164 -11.53 10.87 9.01
CA LYS A 164 -12.81 10.46 9.60
C LYS A 164 -13.64 9.63 8.63
N LYS A 165 -13.76 10.10 7.38
CA LYS A 165 -14.53 9.41 6.34
C LYS A 165 -14.00 8.00 6.11
N ILE A 166 -12.71 7.82 5.87
CA ILE A 166 -12.16 6.49 5.56
C ILE A 166 -12.21 5.53 6.75
N ILE A 167 -12.13 6.05 7.99
CA ILE A 167 -12.38 5.25 9.20
C ILE A 167 -13.84 4.79 9.25
N GLN A 168 -14.80 5.66 8.93
CA GLN A 168 -16.24 5.30 8.84
C GLN A 168 -16.51 4.31 7.71
N ASP A 169 -15.78 4.41 6.60
CA ASP A 169 -15.84 3.51 5.45
C ASP A 169 -15.16 2.14 5.73
N GLY A 170 -14.56 1.95 6.93
CA GLY A 170 -14.07 0.66 7.40
C GLY A 170 -12.56 0.47 7.38
N ILE A 171 -11.77 1.48 7.01
CA ILE A 171 -10.30 1.39 7.16
C ILE A 171 -9.95 1.50 8.65
N GLU A 172 -9.17 0.53 9.15
CA GLU A 172 -8.77 0.48 10.55
C GLU A 172 -7.42 1.13 10.76
N PHE A 173 -7.37 2.11 11.66
CA PHE A 173 -6.13 2.74 12.08
C PHE A 173 -5.67 2.19 13.44
N PHE A 174 -4.36 2.08 13.58
CA PHE A 174 -3.69 1.66 14.80
C PHE A 174 -2.64 2.69 15.18
N VAL A 175 -2.48 2.91 16.48
CA VAL A 175 -1.56 3.91 17.02
C VAL A 175 -0.63 3.30 18.07
N GLY A 176 0.56 3.87 18.13
CA GLY A 176 1.51 3.64 19.22
C GLY A 176 1.66 4.91 20.06
N GLU A 177 1.51 4.77 21.37
CA GLU A 177 1.57 5.86 22.33
C GLU A 177 2.75 5.74 23.27
N ILE A 178 3.32 6.87 23.63
CA ILE A 178 4.32 7.05 24.68
C ILE A 178 3.87 8.25 25.52
N SER A 179 3.68 8.06 26.84
CA SER A 179 3.23 9.12 27.76
C SER A 179 2.01 9.88 27.22
N ASP A 180 0.97 9.14 26.82
CA ASP A 180 -0.30 9.64 26.28
C ASP A 180 -0.18 10.45 24.98
N ARG A 181 0.97 10.41 24.31
CA ARG A 181 1.18 11.04 23.01
C ARG A 181 1.25 9.97 21.92
N ILE A 182 0.47 10.14 20.85
CA ILE A 182 0.58 9.33 19.63
C ILE A 182 1.89 9.67 18.93
N VAL A 183 2.78 8.67 18.80
CA VAL A 183 4.10 8.80 18.19
C VAL A 183 4.29 7.85 17.00
N ALA A 184 3.35 6.95 16.79
CA ALA A 184 3.31 6.07 15.64
C ALA A 184 1.87 5.84 15.19
N ALA A 185 1.65 5.69 13.89
CA ALA A 185 0.36 5.34 13.32
C ALA A 185 0.54 4.45 12.09
N GLY A 186 -0.50 3.70 11.74
CA GLY A 186 -0.59 2.91 10.52
C GLY A 186 -2.01 2.46 10.27
N SER A 187 -2.34 2.09 9.04
CA SER A 187 -3.66 1.67 8.61
C SER A 187 -3.70 0.23 8.10
N CYS A 188 -4.88 -0.37 8.17
CA CYS A 188 -5.22 -1.67 7.62
C CYS A 188 -6.43 -1.52 6.71
N GLU A 189 -6.25 -1.63 5.42
CA GLU A 189 -7.34 -1.69 4.45
C GLU A 189 -7.67 -3.15 4.15
N ILE A 190 -8.79 -3.64 4.72
CA ILE A 190 -9.22 -5.02 4.57
C ILE A 190 -10.00 -5.17 3.26
N ASP A 191 -9.68 -6.19 2.47
CA ASP A 191 -10.51 -6.70 1.40
C ASP A 191 -11.19 -7.99 1.88
N PRO A 192 -12.47 -7.92 2.29
CA PRO A 192 -13.18 -9.10 2.82
C PRO A 192 -13.36 -10.20 1.78
N TYR A 193 -13.52 -9.83 0.50
CA TYR A 193 -13.66 -10.81 -0.58
C TYR A 193 -12.38 -11.61 -0.78
N ALA A 194 -11.24 -10.94 -0.75
CA ALA A 194 -9.94 -11.59 -0.87
C ALA A 194 -9.45 -12.23 0.44
N SER A 195 -10.03 -11.91 1.60
CA SER A 195 -9.43 -12.18 2.92
C SER A 195 -7.99 -11.67 3.02
N ALA A 196 -7.73 -10.54 2.41
CA ALA A 196 -6.42 -9.88 2.37
C ALA A 196 -6.49 -8.49 3.03
N VAL A 197 -5.35 -7.98 3.46
CA VAL A 197 -5.24 -6.65 4.05
C VAL A 197 -4.00 -5.93 3.53
N GLU A 198 -4.17 -4.67 3.14
CA GLU A 198 -3.04 -3.77 2.91
C GLU A 198 -2.61 -3.13 4.22
N MET A 199 -1.33 -3.29 4.57
CA MET A 199 -0.66 -2.62 5.68
C MET A 199 -0.04 -1.34 5.16
N SER A 200 -0.65 -0.20 5.45
CA SER A 200 -0.32 1.08 4.83
C SER A 200 -0.12 2.21 5.85
N ASP A 201 0.22 3.40 5.36
CA ASP A 201 0.28 4.65 6.12
C ASP A 201 1.18 4.62 7.35
N LEU A 202 2.20 3.75 7.37
CA LEU A 202 3.08 3.58 8.52
C LEU A 202 3.95 4.83 8.73
N ALA A 203 3.72 5.54 9.83
CA ALA A 203 4.45 6.72 10.25
C ALA A 203 4.97 6.59 11.68
N VAL A 204 6.15 7.12 11.94
CA VAL A 204 6.75 7.27 13.28
C VAL A 204 7.33 8.66 13.40
N ASP A 205 7.01 9.34 14.49
CA ASP A 205 7.55 10.66 14.84
C ASP A 205 9.09 10.61 14.84
N GLU A 206 9.72 11.60 14.20
CA GLU A 206 11.18 11.67 14.00
C GLU A 206 11.97 11.50 15.30
N ALA A 207 11.47 12.10 16.39
CA ALA A 207 12.11 12.02 17.70
C ALA A 207 12.15 10.60 18.30
N TYR A 208 11.34 9.69 17.75
CA TYR A 208 11.21 8.30 18.24
C TYR A 208 11.70 7.27 17.21
N LYS A 209 12.34 7.71 16.12
CA LYS A 209 12.97 6.80 15.15
C LYS A 209 14.09 5.98 15.80
N GLY A 210 14.29 4.77 15.28
CA GLY A 210 15.34 3.85 15.77
C GLY A 210 14.97 3.06 17.02
N LEU A 211 13.82 3.33 17.66
CA LEU A 211 13.33 2.60 18.84
C LEU A 211 12.55 1.32 18.49
N GLY A 212 12.41 0.99 17.21
CA GLY A 212 11.70 -0.21 16.75
C GLY A 212 10.17 -0.10 16.78
N LEU A 213 9.62 1.12 16.89
CA LEU A 213 8.18 1.36 16.96
C LEU A 213 7.44 0.86 15.72
N SER A 214 7.94 1.13 14.50
CA SER A 214 7.31 0.64 13.27
C SER A 214 7.16 -0.87 13.26
N LYS A 215 8.20 -1.61 13.68
CA LYS A 215 8.16 -3.07 13.77
C LYS A 215 7.13 -3.57 14.78
N LYS A 216 7.04 -2.91 15.94
CA LYS A 216 6.07 -3.28 16.97
C LYS A 216 4.64 -2.96 16.56
N LEU A 217 4.42 -1.80 15.94
CA LEU A 217 3.12 -1.41 15.41
C LEU A 217 2.67 -2.39 14.32
N LEU A 218 3.53 -2.69 13.34
CA LEU A 218 3.24 -3.66 12.29
C LEU A 218 2.91 -5.04 12.87
N SER A 219 3.69 -5.53 13.86
CA SER A 219 3.41 -6.80 14.53
C SER A 219 2.07 -6.79 15.29
N TYR A 220 1.70 -5.65 15.89
CA TYR A 220 0.40 -5.50 16.54
C TYR A 220 -0.75 -5.53 15.50
N MET A 221 -0.61 -4.79 14.40
CA MET A 221 -1.56 -4.79 13.28
C MET A 221 -1.75 -6.22 12.71
N GLU A 222 -0.66 -6.94 12.45
CA GLU A 222 -0.72 -8.34 11.99
C GLU A 222 -1.51 -9.23 12.96
N LYS A 223 -1.28 -9.08 14.28
CA LYS A 223 -2.02 -9.84 15.29
C LYS A 223 -3.52 -9.53 15.24
N GLN A 224 -3.90 -8.25 15.08
CA GLN A 224 -5.30 -7.87 14.97
C GLN A 224 -5.94 -8.45 13.70
N MET A 225 -5.22 -8.48 12.58
CA MET A 225 -5.72 -9.04 11.32
C MET A 225 -5.85 -10.57 11.38
N LYS A 226 -4.92 -11.26 12.04
CA LYS A 226 -5.04 -12.71 12.33
C LYS A 226 -6.30 -13.04 13.13
N MET A 227 -6.61 -12.24 14.15
CA MET A 227 -7.84 -12.43 14.95
C MET A 227 -9.12 -12.23 14.13
N LYS A 228 -9.04 -11.55 12.98
CA LYS A 228 -10.12 -11.37 12.01
C LYS A 228 -10.12 -12.41 10.90
N ASN A 229 -9.28 -13.46 11.01
CA ASN A 229 -9.12 -14.51 10.00
C ASN A 229 -8.66 -14.01 8.62
N VAL A 230 -8.00 -12.85 8.55
CA VAL A 230 -7.33 -12.40 7.33
C VAL A 230 -6.20 -13.38 6.99
N LYS A 231 -6.10 -13.77 5.72
CA LYS A 231 -5.16 -14.79 5.24
C LYS A 231 -3.85 -14.20 4.74
N THR A 232 -3.92 -13.07 4.07
CA THR A 232 -2.76 -12.44 3.42
C THR A 232 -2.65 -10.99 3.81
N ALA A 233 -1.48 -10.58 4.32
CA ALA A 233 -1.09 -9.19 4.49
C ALA A 233 -0.14 -8.79 3.36
N TYR A 234 -0.29 -7.60 2.83
CA TYR A 234 0.61 -7.03 1.84
C TYR A 234 0.79 -5.53 2.06
N THR A 235 1.73 -4.95 1.36
CA THR A 235 1.93 -3.50 1.28
C THR A 235 2.40 -3.10 -0.10
N ILE A 236 2.04 -1.87 -0.49
CA ILE A 236 2.60 -1.18 -1.65
C ILE A 236 3.36 0.02 -1.10
N CYS A 237 4.68 -0.12 -0.92
CA CYS A 237 5.50 0.92 -0.32
C CYS A 237 6.49 1.51 -1.32
N ARG A 238 6.98 2.74 -1.05
CA ARG A 238 8.01 3.38 -1.88
C ARG A 238 9.22 2.45 -2.05
N ALA A 239 9.71 2.32 -3.29
CA ALA A 239 10.78 1.39 -3.61
C ALA A 239 12.17 1.86 -3.12
N GLU A 240 12.45 3.17 -3.20
CA GLU A 240 13.78 3.71 -2.88
C GLU A 240 14.10 3.83 -1.38
N PRO A 241 13.19 4.20 -0.45
CA PRO A 241 13.57 4.31 0.96
C PRO A 241 13.91 2.96 1.58
N LEU A 242 15.19 2.73 1.88
CA LEU A 242 15.66 1.51 2.53
C LEU A 242 14.94 1.19 3.85
N PRO A 243 14.61 2.15 4.75
CA PRO A 243 13.98 1.82 6.03
C PRO A 243 12.64 1.10 5.94
N VAL A 244 11.75 1.49 5.01
CA VAL A 244 10.44 0.84 4.86
C VAL A 244 10.58 -0.55 4.25
N ASN A 245 11.46 -0.73 3.27
CA ASN A 245 11.74 -2.04 2.66
C ASN A 245 12.35 -3.00 3.70
N ARG A 246 13.31 -2.52 4.52
CA ARG A 246 13.87 -3.29 5.64
C ARG A 246 12.86 -3.62 6.73
N LEU A 247 11.88 -2.76 6.97
CA LEU A 247 10.81 -3.03 7.95
C LEU A 247 10.03 -4.27 7.54
N PHE A 248 9.54 -4.32 6.30
CA PHE A 248 8.74 -5.43 5.81
C PHE A 248 9.56 -6.71 5.65
N ALA A 249 10.76 -6.65 5.05
CA ALA A 249 11.65 -7.80 4.97
C ALA A 249 12.01 -8.35 6.37
N GLY A 250 12.34 -7.48 7.33
CA GLY A 250 12.63 -7.84 8.72
C GLY A 250 11.42 -8.34 9.53
N ALA A 251 10.19 -8.09 9.05
CA ALA A 251 8.95 -8.65 9.55
C ALA A 251 8.55 -9.95 8.81
N GLN A 252 9.46 -10.51 8.00
CA GLN A 252 9.28 -11.76 7.24
C GLN A 252 8.26 -11.66 6.10
N TYR A 253 8.06 -10.47 5.55
CA TYR A 253 7.38 -10.32 4.27
C TYR A 253 8.31 -10.77 3.14
N GLN A 254 7.73 -11.35 2.12
CA GLN A 254 8.42 -11.74 0.89
C GLN A 254 8.25 -10.63 -0.15
N TYR A 255 9.31 -10.35 -0.90
CA TYR A 255 9.25 -9.44 -2.02
C TYR A 255 8.50 -10.10 -3.18
N SER A 256 7.57 -9.35 -3.77
CA SER A 256 6.69 -9.85 -4.83
C SER A 256 7.00 -9.23 -6.21
N GLY A 257 7.46 -7.99 -6.23
CA GLY A 257 7.74 -7.25 -7.45
C GLY A 257 7.75 -5.74 -7.23
N THR A 258 8.02 -4.99 -8.30
CA THR A 258 8.06 -3.53 -8.29
C THR A 258 7.08 -2.98 -9.33
N LEU A 259 6.17 -2.12 -8.90
CA LEU A 259 5.28 -1.33 -9.76
C LEU A 259 6.06 -0.10 -10.24
N ILE A 260 6.48 -0.11 -11.51
CA ILE A 260 7.35 0.90 -12.10
C ILE A 260 6.63 2.24 -12.21
N ASN A 261 7.27 3.32 -11.75
CA ASN A 261 6.77 4.71 -11.86
C ASN A 261 5.28 4.80 -11.50
N ASN A 262 4.87 4.21 -10.39
CA ASN A 262 3.47 3.93 -10.10
C ASN A 262 2.73 5.07 -9.43
N THR A 263 3.41 5.84 -8.56
CA THR A 263 2.74 6.81 -7.68
C THR A 263 3.48 8.14 -7.70
N GLN A 264 2.75 9.23 -7.86
CA GLN A 264 3.34 10.57 -7.77
C GLN A 264 3.61 10.92 -6.32
N ILE A 265 4.89 11.21 -6.00
CA ILE A 265 5.36 11.66 -4.68
C ILE A 265 6.34 12.80 -4.90
N CYS A 266 6.13 13.92 -4.20
CA CYS A 266 6.97 15.12 -4.30
C CYS A 266 7.21 15.62 -5.74
N GLY A 267 6.21 15.45 -6.62
CA GLY A 267 6.24 15.94 -7.99
C GLY A 267 6.88 14.99 -9.01
N THR A 268 7.35 13.81 -8.59
CA THR A 268 7.90 12.78 -9.46
C THR A 268 7.10 11.48 -9.36
N TYR A 269 7.14 10.65 -10.40
CA TYR A 269 6.57 9.31 -10.32
C TYR A 269 7.60 8.37 -9.71
N GLU A 270 7.23 7.72 -8.63
CA GLU A 270 8.08 6.76 -7.94
C GLU A 270 7.61 5.32 -8.17
N SER A 271 8.58 4.42 -8.30
CA SER A 271 8.34 2.99 -8.28
C SER A 271 7.99 2.51 -6.87
N MET A 272 7.10 1.51 -6.80
CA MET A 272 6.59 1.00 -5.53
C MET A 272 6.88 -0.49 -5.41
N ASN A 273 7.46 -0.92 -4.30
CA ASN A 273 7.70 -2.33 -4.02
C ASN A 273 6.48 -2.97 -3.35
N ILE A 274 6.16 -4.18 -3.79
CA ILE A 274 5.15 -5.02 -3.16
C ILE A 274 5.84 -6.05 -2.28
N TRP A 275 5.45 -6.05 -1.01
CA TRP A 275 5.83 -7.08 -0.04
C TRP A 275 4.57 -7.76 0.48
N TYR A 276 4.61 -9.09 0.68
CA TYR A 276 3.48 -9.84 1.19
C TYR A 276 3.87 -10.88 2.22
N LYS A 277 2.90 -11.30 3.03
CA LYS A 277 3.05 -12.32 4.07
C LYS A 277 1.75 -13.07 4.27
N THR A 278 1.81 -14.40 4.28
CA THR A 278 0.68 -15.22 4.70
C THR A 278 0.52 -15.12 6.21
N LEU A 279 -0.68 -14.84 6.67
CA LEU A 279 -1.04 -14.76 8.09
C LEU A 279 -1.66 -16.10 8.53
N HIS A 280 -0.90 -16.91 9.27
CA HIS A 280 -1.35 -18.18 9.86
C HIS A 280 -1.79 -18.03 11.30
#